data_5bf4e75ad7ca39c8d8d9cf202dc3fa3b
#
_entry.id   5bf4e75ad7ca39c8d8d9cf202dc3fa3b
#
_cell.length_a   1.000
_cell.length_b   1.000
_cell.length_c   1.000
_cell.angle_alpha   90.00
_cell.angle_beta   90.00
_cell.angle_gamma   90.00
#
_symmetry.space_group_name_H-M   'P 1'
#
loop_
_entity.id
_entity.type
_entity.pdbx_description
1 polymer ?
#
loop_
_entity_poly.entity_id
_entity_poly.type
_entity_poly.pdbx_seq_one_letter_code
_entity_poly.pdbx_strand_id
1 'polypeptide(L)'
;AANAISDVYAMGGTPIMALALVGMPVNVLSIETIGKILEGGQSICREAGIPIAGGHTIDSVEPIYGLVALGLIHPKNVKKNADARVGDRLILGKPLGIGVLSAALKKDALSADGYAQMINITTQLNTPGPDLSKLEGVHALTDITGFGLAGHSLEMARGAKAAIRIDMVHVPLLPGVRELAAQGMV
;
A
#
# COMPACT_ATOMS: atom_id res chain seq x y z
N ALA A 1 -1.21 -4.64 -7.34
CA ALA A 1 -0.93 -3.49 -8.19
C ALA A 1 -0.79 -2.22 -7.33
N ALA A 2 -1.82 -1.79 -6.61
CA ALA A 2 -1.79 -0.58 -5.80
C ALA A 2 -0.58 -0.53 -4.86
N ASN A 3 -0.25 -1.64 -4.20
CA ASN A 3 0.88 -1.74 -3.29
C ASN A 3 2.23 -1.47 -4.00
N ALA A 4 2.44 -2.02 -5.20
CA ALA A 4 3.68 -1.79 -5.95
C ALA A 4 3.83 -0.34 -6.44
N ILE A 5 2.71 0.30 -6.82
CA ILE A 5 2.70 1.71 -7.24
C ILE A 5 2.88 2.64 -6.02
N SER A 6 2.46 2.19 -4.84
CA SER A 6 2.56 2.95 -3.58
C SER A 6 4.00 3.35 -3.26
N ASP A 7 4.98 2.48 -3.49
CA ASP A 7 6.39 2.79 -3.25
C ASP A 7 6.88 4.00 -4.06
N VAL A 8 6.39 4.14 -5.30
CA VAL A 8 6.72 5.30 -6.14
C VAL A 8 6.13 6.58 -5.53
N TYR A 9 4.86 6.55 -5.12
CA TYR A 9 4.20 7.69 -4.47
C TYR A 9 4.83 8.02 -3.12
N ALA A 10 5.23 7.00 -2.34
CA ALA A 10 5.84 7.17 -1.03
C ALA A 10 7.20 7.87 -1.07
N MET A 11 7.89 7.84 -2.22
CA MET A 11 9.11 8.62 -2.46
C MET A 11 8.82 10.01 -3.05
N GLY A 12 7.56 10.31 -3.37
CA GLY A 12 7.14 11.54 -4.05
C GLY A 12 7.26 11.46 -5.58
N GLY A 13 7.45 10.27 -6.14
CA GLY A 13 7.58 10.02 -7.57
C GLY A 13 6.25 9.95 -8.30
N THR A 14 6.30 10.20 -9.59
CA THR A 14 5.17 10.00 -10.50
C THR A 14 5.37 8.68 -11.24
N PRO A 15 4.48 7.70 -11.12
CA PRO A 15 4.60 6.44 -11.85
C PRO A 15 4.46 6.67 -13.35
N ILE A 16 5.19 5.91 -14.16
CA ILE A 16 5.20 6.01 -15.63
C ILE A 16 4.83 4.71 -16.33
N MET A 17 5.12 3.58 -15.74
CA MET A 17 4.76 2.26 -16.26
C MET A 17 4.93 1.19 -15.19
N ALA A 18 4.36 0.02 -15.45
CA ALA A 18 4.59 -1.18 -14.66
C ALA A 18 4.97 -2.37 -15.54
N LEU A 19 5.69 -3.34 -14.94
CA LEU A 19 5.93 -4.66 -15.50
C LEU A 19 5.22 -5.68 -14.63
N ALA A 20 4.52 -6.64 -15.23
CA ALA A 20 3.78 -7.67 -14.49
C ALA A 20 4.58 -8.97 -14.37
N LEU A 21 4.62 -9.53 -13.17
CA LEU A 21 5.08 -10.89 -12.93
C LEU A 21 3.86 -11.77 -12.63
N VAL A 22 3.71 -12.86 -13.40
CA VAL A 22 2.55 -13.74 -13.33
C VAL A 22 3.03 -15.18 -13.18
N GLY A 23 2.84 -15.76 -12.01
CA GLY A 23 3.03 -17.19 -11.76
C GLY A 23 1.67 -17.81 -11.41
N MET A 24 1.17 -18.74 -12.25
CA MET A 24 -0.17 -19.28 -12.05
C MET A 24 -0.18 -20.80 -12.19
N PRO A 25 -0.85 -21.52 -11.27
CA PRO A 25 -1.08 -22.95 -11.37
C PRO A 25 -2.20 -23.24 -12.36
N VAL A 26 -1.89 -23.28 -13.66
CA VAL A 26 -2.88 -23.43 -14.75
C VAL A 26 -3.66 -24.74 -14.68
N ASN A 27 -3.19 -25.74 -13.93
CA ASN A 27 -3.88 -27.00 -13.68
C ASN A 27 -4.95 -26.90 -12.57
N VAL A 28 -4.93 -25.81 -11.78
CA VAL A 28 -5.81 -25.60 -10.61
C VAL A 28 -6.74 -24.40 -10.85
N LEU A 29 -6.21 -23.31 -11.40
CA LEU A 29 -6.96 -22.08 -11.68
C LEU A 29 -7.39 -22.05 -13.14
N SER A 30 -8.67 -21.74 -13.37
CA SER A 30 -9.18 -21.54 -14.72
C SER A 30 -8.55 -20.29 -15.36
N ILE A 31 -8.41 -20.30 -16.68
CA ILE A 31 -7.92 -19.13 -17.46
C ILE A 31 -8.80 -17.91 -17.20
N GLU A 32 -10.11 -18.09 -17.02
CA GLU A 32 -11.03 -17.01 -16.67
C GLU A 32 -10.68 -16.36 -15.32
N THR A 33 -10.39 -17.17 -14.30
CA THR A 33 -9.98 -16.65 -12.99
C THR A 33 -8.65 -15.90 -13.08
N ILE A 34 -7.68 -16.44 -13.82
CA ILE A 34 -6.40 -15.78 -14.09
C ILE A 34 -6.64 -14.44 -14.82
N GLY A 35 -7.51 -14.43 -15.82
CA GLY A 35 -7.91 -13.20 -16.54
C GLY A 35 -8.44 -12.12 -15.61
N LYS A 36 -9.33 -12.46 -14.68
CA LYS A 36 -9.87 -11.52 -13.67
C LYS A 36 -8.79 -10.95 -12.73
N ILE A 37 -7.81 -11.76 -12.36
CA ILE A 37 -6.66 -11.28 -11.55
C ILE A 37 -5.87 -10.22 -12.34
N LEU A 38 -5.58 -10.49 -13.61
CA LEU A 38 -4.86 -9.55 -14.48
C LEU A 38 -5.67 -8.27 -14.74
N GLU A 39 -6.97 -8.39 -14.96
CA GLU A 39 -7.88 -7.25 -15.10
C GLU A 39 -7.87 -6.35 -13.85
N GLY A 40 -7.86 -6.94 -12.65
CA GLY A 40 -7.72 -6.19 -11.41
C GLY A 40 -6.43 -5.37 -11.35
N GLY A 41 -5.30 -5.95 -11.74
CA GLY A 41 -4.03 -5.23 -11.85
C GLY A 41 -4.06 -4.13 -12.89
N GLN A 42 -4.61 -4.42 -14.06
CA GLN A 42 -4.74 -3.46 -15.15
C GLN A 42 -5.65 -2.27 -14.79
N SER A 43 -6.74 -2.51 -14.03
CA SER A 43 -7.64 -1.43 -13.60
C SER A 43 -6.93 -0.41 -12.73
N ILE A 44 -6.10 -0.85 -11.80
CA ILE A 44 -5.29 0.02 -10.94
C ILE A 44 -4.23 0.79 -11.74
N CYS A 45 -3.55 0.13 -12.67
CA CYS A 45 -2.60 0.82 -13.55
C CYS A 45 -3.29 1.89 -14.40
N ARG A 46 -4.50 1.61 -14.90
CA ARG A 46 -5.30 2.57 -15.66
C ARG A 46 -5.72 3.76 -14.80
N GLU A 47 -6.11 3.54 -13.54
CA GLU A 47 -6.42 4.59 -12.58
C GLU A 47 -5.19 5.46 -12.28
N ALA A 48 -4.01 4.84 -12.18
CA ALA A 48 -2.73 5.56 -12.03
C ALA A 48 -2.28 6.27 -13.32
N GLY A 49 -2.96 6.08 -14.45
CA GLY A 49 -2.59 6.65 -15.74
C GLY A 49 -1.36 6.02 -16.40
N ILE A 50 -1.03 4.76 -16.05
CA ILE A 50 0.17 4.09 -16.54
C ILE A 50 -0.15 2.79 -17.29
N PRO A 51 0.64 2.41 -18.31
CA PRO A 51 0.52 1.12 -18.96
C PRO A 51 1.20 0.01 -18.14
N ILE A 52 0.73 -1.23 -18.31
CA ILE A 52 1.56 -2.42 -18.09
C ILE A 52 2.35 -2.63 -19.38
N ALA A 53 3.64 -2.29 -19.36
CA ALA A 53 4.48 -2.23 -20.55
C ALA A 53 5.16 -3.57 -20.91
N GLY A 54 4.92 -4.60 -20.11
CA GLY A 54 5.48 -5.94 -20.31
C GLY A 54 5.53 -6.72 -19.01
N GLY A 55 6.35 -7.75 -18.98
CA GLY A 55 6.50 -8.59 -17.80
C GLY A 55 6.92 -10.00 -18.16
N HIS A 56 6.66 -10.95 -17.26
CA HIS A 56 7.02 -12.35 -17.45
C HIS A 56 5.95 -13.26 -16.86
N THR A 57 5.72 -14.40 -17.52
CA THR A 57 4.78 -15.44 -17.06
C THR A 57 5.55 -16.73 -16.84
N ILE A 58 5.30 -17.39 -15.72
CA ILE A 58 5.92 -18.67 -15.36
C ILE A 58 4.84 -19.64 -14.83
N ASP A 59 5.10 -20.92 -14.96
CA ASP A 59 4.36 -21.94 -14.22
C ASP A 59 4.72 -21.87 -12.74
N SER A 60 3.70 -21.96 -11.87
CA SER A 60 3.89 -21.92 -10.42
C SER A 60 2.92 -22.86 -9.74
N VAL A 61 3.34 -23.45 -8.63
CA VAL A 61 2.48 -24.32 -7.81
C VAL A 61 1.40 -23.50 -7.10
N GLU A 62 1.72 -22.26 -6.73
CA GLU A 62 0.80 -21.31 -6.09
C GLU A 62 0.65 -20.05 -6.93
N PRO A 63 -0.50 -19.37 -6.87
CA PRO A 63 -0.70 -18.13 -7.62
C PRO A 63 0.19 -17.03 -7.08
N ILE A 64 1.01 -16.45 -7.95
CA ILE A 64 1.85 -15.28 -7.69
C ILE A 64 1.50 -14.23 -8.73
N TYR A 65 1.07 -13.06 -8.28
CA TYR A 65 0.85 -11.91 -9.12
C TYR A 65 1.43 -10.67 -8.47
N GLY A 66 2.27 -9.97 -9.19
CA GLY A 66 2.89 -8.76 -8.72
C GLY A 66 3.26 -7.81 -9.85
N LEU A 67 3.54 -6.57 -9.49
CA LEU A 67 4.05 -5.57 -10.42
C LEU A 67 5.40 -5.04 -9.94
N VAL A 68 6.24 -4.67 -10.90
CA VAL A 68 7.36 -3.75 -10.71
C VAL A 68 6.92 -2.40 -11.25
N ALA A 69 6.70 -1.43 -10.38
CA ALA A 69 6.33 -0.08 -10.79
C ALA A 69 7.59 0.79 -10.99
N LEU A 70 7.62 1.52 -12.09
CA LEU A 70 8.67 2.51 -12.38
C LEU A 70 8.05 3.89 -12.33
N GLY A 71 8.82 4.84 -11.76
CA GLY A 71 8.40 6.23 -11.67
C GLY A 71 9.55 7.18 -11.88
N LEU A 72 9.24 8.44 -12.06
CA LEU A 72 10.19 9.53 -12.20
C LEU A 72 10.00 10.55 -11.10
N ILE A 73 11.11 11.06 -10.60
CA ILE A 73 11.14 12.17 -9.65
C ILE A 73 12.38 13.03 -9.88
N HIS A 74 12.23 14.33 -9.71
CA HIS A 74 13.40 15.21 -9.70
C HIS A 74 14.21 14.94 -8.41
N PRO A 75 15.55 14.75 -8.48
CA PRO A 75 16.36 14.37 -7.31
C PRO A 75 16.19 15.26 -6.08
N LYS A 76 15.94 16.57 -6.28
CA LYS A 76 15.71 17.53 -5.20
C LYS A 76 14.38 17.32 -4.46
N ASN A 77 13.42 16.63 -5.07
CA ASN A 77 12.07 16.41 -4.53
C ASN A 77 11.92 15.05 -3.84
N VAL A 78 12.96 14.20 -3.89
CA VAL A 78 12.93 12.90 -3.22
C VAL A 78 12.73 13.08 -1.72
N LYS A 79 11.67 12.51 -1.17
CA LYS A 79 11.36 12.51 0.26
C LYS A 79 11.68 11.14 0.85
N LYS A 80 12.80 11.06 1.54
CA LYS A 80 13.18 9.82 2.23
C LYS A 80 12.42 9.71 3.54
N ASN A 81 12.08 8.50 3.94
CA ASN A 81 11.50 8.23 5.26
C ASN A 81 12.45 8.61 6.41
N ALA A 82 13.76 8.64 6.16
CA ALA A 82 14.81 8.99 7.11
C ALA A 82 15.01 10.50 7.34
N ASP A 83 14.37 11.37 6.57
CA ASP A 83 14.65 12.82 6.59
C ASP A 83 13.66 13.60 7.49
N ALA A 84 12.87 12.91 8.33
CA ALA A 84 11.99 13.54 9.31
C ALA A 84 12.81 14.36 10.34
N ARG A 85 12.22 15.43 10.86
CA ARG A 85 12.90 16.40 11.74
C ARG A 85 12.18 16.52 13.07
N VAL A 86 12.92 16.85 14.11
CA VAL A 86 12.33 17.17 15.42
C VAL A 86 11.39 18.38 15.28
N GLY A 87 10.16 18.23 15.75
CA GLY A 87 9.11 19.23 15.61
C GLY A 87 8.13 18.94 14.48
N ASP A 88 8.41 17.98 13.58
CA ASP A 88 7.47 17.55 12.56
C ASP A 88 6.22 16.92 13.18
N ARG A 89 5.13 17.03 12.45
CA ARG A 89 3.87 16.33 12.76
C ARG A 89 3.67 15.18 11.77
N LEU A 90 3.26 14.03 12.30
CA LEU A 90 2.86 12.90 11.49
C LEU A 90 1.43 13.11 10.99
N ILE A 91 1.25 12.97 9.68
CA ILE A 91 -0.05 13.02 9.02
C ILE A 91 -0.31 11.67 8.41
N LEU A 92 -1.39 11.01 8.83
CA LEU A 92 -1.82 9.73 8.31
C LEU A 92 -2.88 9.96 7.22
N GLY A 93 -2.59 9.56 5.99
CA GLY A 93 -3.45 9.81 4.84
C GLY A 93 -4.67 8.89 4.73
N LYS A 94 -4.64 7.72 5.38
CA LYS A 94 -5.72 6.72 5.36
C LYS A 94 -5.90 6.11 6.74
N PRO A 95 -7.14 5.72 7.13
CA PRO A 95 -7.36 4.99 8.37
C PRO A 95 -6.70 3.61 8.33
N LEU A 96 -6.36 3.08 9.52
CA LEU A 96 -5.70 1.80 9.69
C LEU A 96 -6.70 0.68 10.00
N GLY A 97 -6.24 -0.58 9.84
CA GLY A 97 -7.01 -1.76 10.22
C GLY A 97 -7.10 -2.86 9.16
N ILE A 98 -6.46 -2.67 8.00
CA ILE A 98 -6.49 -3.65 6.89
C ILE A 98 -5.99 -5.03 7.35
N GLY A 99 -4.95 -5.10 8.19
CA GLY A 99 -4.46 -6.37 8.72
C GLY A 99 -5.52 -7.13 9.53
N VAL A 100 -6.27 -6.41 10.35
CA VAL A 100 -7.39 -6.97 11.15
C VAL A 100 -8.53 -7.44 10.25
N LEU A 101 -8.93 -6.62 9.27
CA LEU A 101 -9.97 -7.01 8.31
C LEU A 101 -9.54 -8.23 7.48
N SER A 102 -8.28 -8.29 7.06
CA SER A 102 -7.73 -9.43 6.32
C SER A 102 -7.69 -10.71 7.19
N ALA A 103 -7.35 -10.60 8.47
CA ALA A 103 -7.38 -11.74 9.40
C ALA A 103 -8.82 -12.23 9.60
N ALA A 104 -9.78 -11.31 9.76
CA ALA A 104 -11.19 -11.65 9.84
C ALA A 104 -11.72 -12.32 8.56
N LEU A 105 -11.30 -11.84 7.38
CA LEU A 105 -11.64 -12.46 6.10
C LEU A 105 -11.15 -13.92 6.02
N LYS A 106 -9.89 -14.17 6.40
CA LYS A 106 -9.32 -15.54 6.41
C LYS A 106 -10.03 -16.49 7.36
N LYS A 107 -10.72 -15.97 8.37
CA LYS A 107 -11.49 -16.75 9.36
C LYS A 107 -13.00 -16.75 9.07
N ASP A 108 -13.42 -16.29 7.88
CA ASP A 108 -14.84 -16.15 7.48
C ASP A 108 -15.69 -15.33 8.47
N ALA A 109 -15.06 -14.39 9.17
CA ALA A 109 -15.68 -13.54 10.18
C ALA A 109 -15.89 -12.08 9.71
N LEU A 110 -15.50 -11.75 8.48
CA LEU A 110 -15.64 -10.42 7.93
C LEU A 110 -17.02 -10.24 7.29
N SER A 111 -17.73 -9.18 7.67
CA SER A 111 -19.01 -8.83 7.04
C SER A 111 -18.84 -8.38 5.58
N ALA A 112 -19.91 -8.39 4.80
CA ALA A 112 -19.91 -7.88 3.43
C ALA A 112 -19.49 -6.40 3.35
N ASP A 113 -19.96 -5.58 4.31
CA ASP A 113 -19.57 -4.16 4.40
C ASP A 113 -18.09 -4.01 4.75
N GLY A 114 -17.57 -4.83 5.67
CA GLY A 114 -16.16 -4.87 6.02
C GLY A 114 -15.29 -5.26 4.82
N TYR A 115 -15.75 -6.21 4.02
CA TYR A 115 -15.08 -6.61 2.79
C TYR A 115 -15.05 -5.47 1.77
N ALA A 116 -16.19 -4.84 1.50
CA ALA A 116 -16.28 -3.71 0.59
C ALA A 116 -15.37 -2.55 1.02
N GLN A 117 -15.37 -2.24 2.32
CA GLN A 117 -14.48 -1.24 2.91
C GLN A 117 -12.99 -1.58 2.73
N MET A 118 -12.61 -2.84 2.99
CA MET A 118 -11.24 -3.32 2.80
C MET A 118 -10.79 -3.14 1.34
N ILE A 119 -11.61 -3.56 0.38
CA ILE A 119 -11.31 -3.40 -1.03
C ILE A 119 -11.18 -1.92 -1.40
N ASN A 120 -12.12 -1.07 -0.99
CA ASN A 120 -12.08 0.35 -1.30
C ASN A 120 -10.78 1.03 -0.83
N ILE A 121 -10.34 0.76 0.40
CA ILE A 121 -9.11 1.37 0.94
C ILE A 121 -7.85 0.78 0.30
N THR A 122 -7.80 -0.52 0.05
CA THR A 122 -6.61 -1.16 -0.53
C THR A 122 -6.40 -0.85 -2.00
N THR A 123 -7.46 -0.49 -2.71
CA THR A 123 -7.38 -0.09 -4.12
C THR A 123 -7.15 1.41 -4.31
N GLN A 124 -7.44 2.23 -3.29
CA GLN A 124 -7.21 3.67 -3.36
C GLN A 124 -5.71 4.00 -3.48
N LEU A 125 -5.33 4.66 -4.57
CA LEU A 125 -3.96 5.07 -4.83
C LEU A 125 -3.48 6.20 -3.92
N ASN A 126 -2.17 6.27 -3.67
CA ASN A 126 -1.51 7.31 -2.88
C ASN A 126 -1.08 8.49 -3.76
N THR A 127 -1.95 8.92 -4.65
CA THR A 127 -1.71 9.99 -5.65
C THR A 127 -1.23 11.34 -5.11
N PRO A 128 -1.45 11.74 -3.85
CA PRO A 128 -0.89 12.99 -3.32
C PRO A 128 0.64 13.02 -3.22
N GLY A 129 1.33 11.86 -3.26
CA GLY A 129 2.79 11.77 -3.09
C GLY A 129 3.60 12.78 -3.91
N PRO A 130 3.43 12.86 -5.25
CA PRO A 130 4.17 13.80 -6.10
C PRO A 130 3.97 15.28 -5.73
N ASP A 131 2.78 15.66 -5.29
CA ASP A 131 2.51 17.04 -4.88
C ASP A 131 3.07 17.35 -3.50
N LEU A 132 2.93 16.41 -2.55
CA LEU A 132 3.56 16.51 -1.24
C LEU A 132 5.08 16.65 -1.35
N SER A 133 5.71 15.99 -2.32
CA SER A 133 7.16 16.04 -2.52
C SER A 133 7.67 17.43 -2.87
N LYS A 134 6.85 18.28 -3.48
CA LYS A 134 7.18 19.65 -3.87
C LYS A 134 7.08 20.64 -2.71
N LEU A 135 6.42 20.28 -1.62
CA LEU A 135 6.22 21.15 -0.47
C LEU A 135 7.48 21.19 0.41
N GLU A 136 7.98 22.38 0.69
CA GLU A 136 9.16 22.58 1.57
C GLU A 136 8.92 22.09 2.99
N GLY A 137 7.69 22.22 3.49
CA GLY A 137 7.30 21.77 4.84
C GLY A 137 7.09 20.27 4.97
N VAL A 138 7.15 19.49 3.88
CA VAL A 138 7.13 18.03 3.92
C VAL A 138 8.57 17.53 3.89
N HIS A 139 9.06 16.98 5.00
CA HIS A 139 10.44 16.54 5.14
C HIS A 139 10.63 15.07 4.80
N ALA A 140 9.68 14.23 5.15
CA ALA A 140 9.73 12.79 4.93
C ALA A 140 8.38 12.24 4.46
N LEU A 141 8.42 11.18 3.67
CA LEU A 141 7.25 10.39 3.27
C LEU A 141 7.56 8.91 3.47
N THR A 142 6.54 8.13 3.71
CA THR A 142 6.54 6.67 3.63
C THR A 142 5.11 6.18 3.44
N ASP A 143 4.93 5.00 2.89
CA ASP A 143 3.66 4.29 2.99
C ASP A 143 3.67 3.35 4.20
N ILE A 144 2.50 2.84 4.56
CA ILE A 144 2.34 1.86 5.64
C ILE A 144 1.87 0.56 5.04
N THR A 145 2.66 -0.49 5.20
CA THR A 145 2.39 -1.83 4.71
C THR A 145 2.37 -2.86 5.85
N GLY A 146 2.92 -4.04 5.63
CA GLY A 146 2.83 -5.19 6.55
C GLY A 146 3.40 -4.97 7.95
N PHE A 147 4.34 -4.05 8.14
CA PHE A 147 4.88 -3.73 9.47
C PHE A 147 3.99 -2.81 10.31
N GLY A 148 2.90 -2.29 9.72
CA GLY A 148 1.96 -1.42 10.39
C GLY A 148 2.53 -0.06 10.79
N LEU A 149 1.70 0.75 11.45
CA LEU A 149 2.08 2.11 11.87
C LEU A 149 3.32 2.11 12.76
N ALA A 150 3.39 1.21 13.73
CA ALA A 150 4.51 1.17 14.68
C ALA A 150 5.83 0.82 13.98
N GLY A 151 5.83 -0.18 13.09
CA GLY A 151 7.02 -0.61 12.37
C GLY A 151 7.56 0.47 11.45
N HIS A 152 6.72 1.07 10.60
CA HIS A 152 7.16 2.15 9.70
C HIS A 152 7.53 3.43 10.43
N SER A 153 6.84 3.77 11.54
CA SER A 153 7.25 4.88 12.40
C SER A 153 8.61 4.63 13.06
N LEU A 154 8.88 3.40 13.48
CA LEU A 154 10.19 3.02 14.04
C LEU A 154 11.31 3.16 13.01
N GLU A 155 11.05 2.77 11.76
CA GLU A 155 11.97 2.93 10.65
C GLU A 155 12.30 4.42 10.42
N MET A 156 11.27 5.26 10.34
CA MET A 156 11.44 6.72 10.24
C MET A 156 12.24 7.29 11.42
N ALA A 157 11.89 6.91 12.65
CA ALA A 157 12.57 7.37 13.86
C ALA A 157 14.06 7.01 13.87
N ARG A 158 14.39 5.76 13.50
CA ARG A 158 15.77 5.28 13.39
C ARG A 158 16.54 6.02 12.31
N GLY A 159 15.97 6.19 11.14
CA GLY A 159 16.56 6.91 10.02
C GLY A 159 16.84 8.37 10.36
N ALA A 160 15.88 9.04 10.96
CA ALA A 160 15.98 10.43 11.40
C ALA A 160 16.79 10.62 12.69
N LYS A 161 17.16 9.54 13.39
CA LYS A 161 17.80 9.57 14.73
C LYS A 161 16.98 10.41 15.73
N ALA A 162 15.67 10.29 15.69
CA ALA A 162 14.72 11.04 16.50
C ALA A 162 13.71 10.09 17.17
N ALA A 163 12.94 10.58 18.12
CA ALA A 163 11.83 9.86 18.72
C ALA A 163 10.50 10.25 18.06
N ILE A 164 9.61 9.29 17.86
CA ILE A 164 8.24 9.51 17.40
C ILE A 164 7.29 9.18 18.55
N ARG A 165 6.35 10.09 18.83
CA ARG A 165 5.25 9.87 19.78
C ARG A 165 3.95 9.71 19.01
N ILE A 166 3.29 8.58 19.20
CA ILE A 166 1.97 8.29 18.61
C ILE A 166 0.94 8.29 19.73
N ASP A 167 -0.07 9.14 19.61
CA ASP A 167 -1.22 9.10 20.48
C ASP A 167 -2.30 8.21 19.85
N MET A 168 -2.43 7.00 20.35
CA MET A 168 -3.33 5.98 19.82
C MET A 168 -4.82 6.35 19.86
N VAL A 169 -5.21 7.32 20.71
CA VAL A 169 -6.60 7.81 20.78
C VAL A 169 -6.95 8.56 19.49
N HIS A 170 -5.98 9.22 18.88
CA HIS A 170 -6.17 10.01 17.67
C HIS A 170 -5.85 9.27 16.37
N VAL A 171 -5.42 8.00 16.45
CA VAL A 171 -5.19 7.19 15.25
C VAL A 171 -6.53 6.79 14.63
N PRO A 172 -6.83 7.22 13.38
CA PRO A 172 -8.05 6.83 12.71
C PRO A 172 -8.03 5.35 12.36
N LEU A 173 -9.07 4.64 12.76
CA LEU A 173 -9.27 3.23 12.43
C LEU A 173 -10.49 3.07 11.53
N LEU A 174 -10.44 2.07 10.67
CA LEU A 174 -11.60 1.65 9.89
C LEU A 174 -12.72 1.16 10.84
N PRO A 175 -13.99 1.38 10.50
CA PRO A 175 -15.12 0.86 11.25
C PRO A 175 -15.03 -0.64 11.52
N GLY A 176 -15.40 -1.10 12.73
CA GLY A 176 -15.39 -2.50 13.14
C GLY A 176 -14.02 -3.08 13.48
N VAL A 177 -12.92 -2.34 13.26
CA VAL A 177 -11.56 -2.86 13.51
C VAL A 177 -11.30 -3.11 14.99
N ARG A 178 -11.77 -2.25 15.90
CA ARG A 178 -11.58 -2.43 17.35
C ARG A 178 -12.29 -3.67 17.87
N GLU A 179 -13.51 -3.89 17.42
CA GLU A 179 -14.37 -5.01 17.78
C GLU A 179 -13.75 -6.34 17.27
N LEU A 180 -13.31 -6.36 16.03
CA LEU A 180 -12.65 -7.54 15.45
C LEU A 180 -11.31 -7.84 16.14
N ALA A 181 -10.52 -6.82 16.45
CA ALA A 181 -9.26 -7.01 17.19
C ALA A 181 -9.50 -7.55 18.60
N ALA A 182 -10.55 -7.06 19.31
CA ALA A 182 -10.94 -7.58 20.62
C ALA A 182 -11.38 -9.06 20.58
N GLN A 183 -11.85 -9.54 19.41
CA GLN A 183 -12.18 -10.94 19.16
C GLN A 183 -10.96 -11.80 18.72
N GLY A 184 -9.75 -11.23 18.74
CA GLY A 184 -8.54 -11.95 18.37
C GLY A 184 -8.29 -12.06 16.85
N MET A 185 -8.87 -11.17 16.06
CA MET A 185 -8.59 -11.06 14.63
C MET A 185 -7.33 -10.20 14.41
N VAL A 186 -6.17 -10.80 14.66
CA VAL A 186 -4.84 -10.17 14.56
C VAL A 186 -3.86 -11.07 13.83
#